data_1fcc5033de5405fe0540a661e84af534
#
_entry.id   1fcc5033de5405fe0540a661e84af534
#
_cell.length_a   1.000
_cell.length_b   1.000
_cell.length_c   1.000
_cell.angle_alpha   90.00
_cell.angle_beta   90.00
_cell.angle_gamma   90.00
#
_symmetry.space_group_name_H-M   'P 1'
#
loop_
_entity.id
_entity.type
_entity.pdbx_description
1 polymer ?
#
loop_
_entity_poly.entity_id
_entity_poly.type
_entity_poly.pdbx_seq_one_letter_code
_entity_poly.pdbx_strand_id
1 'polypeptide(L)'
;MASFAFAADEDDDDPPAAAAQVNNRFFIPEEHFDQWIFQGSNNAAAGKARIESSVKIKLAELRRVCNLTEAQSKKLSLAARGDMQQFFEEVEVVRKKFLKVRNDQNAFNQIWQEINPLQQKQQRGLFGDSSFFAKTVRNTLTREQQEKYQVVLDDRRRFRYQAAAEVALHNLSNTLGLRHEQHETIFKLLIEETQPPLTFGQYDQYYVYYSLAKLPDTKLKPLMDERQWKLLQPHLQQGRAMVANLMQQGMIEPPKGRILKSVRTILPDVENHSAAP
;
A
#
# COMPACT_ATOMS: atom_id res chain seq x y z
N MET A 1 54.57 62.88 36.58
CA MET A 1 55.29 63.39 35.38
C MET A 1 55.11 62.39 34.26
N ALA A 2 54.80 62.96 33.14
CA ALA A 2 54.85 62.48 31.77
C ALA A 2 53.72 61.52 31.37
N SER A 3 52.70 61.99 30.73
CA SER A 3 52.65 62.37 29.30
C SER A 3 52.71 61.18 28.36
N PHE A 4 51.61 60.89 27.75
CA PHE A 4 51.14 61.11 26.39
C PHE A 4 51.25 59.87 25.52
N ALA A 5 50.44 59.51 24.67
CA ALA A 5 49.92 60.23 23.52
C ALA A 5 48.74 59.54 22.94
N PHE A 6 47.88 60.32 22.41
CA PHE A 6 46.77 59.95 21.45
C PHE A 6 47.34 59.31 20.20
N ALA A 7 46.73 58.31 19.68
CA ALA A 7 46.78 57.98 18.28
C ALA A 7 45.36 57.64 17.78
N ALA A 8 45.04 58.20 16.71
CA ALA A 8 43.74 58.35 16.10
C ALA A 8 43.14 57.02 15.60
N ASP A 9 41.84 57.00 15.70
CA ASP A 9 40.95 56.09 15.00
C ASP A 9 41.16 56.18 13.50
N GLU A 10 41.27 55.02 12.88
CA GLU A 10 40.90 54.84 11.48
C GLU A 10 39.63 53.99 11.45
N ASP A 11 38.55 54.65 11.07
CA ASP A 11 37.25 54.01 10.77
C ASP A 11 37.42 53.11 9.55
N ASP A 12 37.53 51.81 9.79
CA ASP A 12 37.32 50.78 8.75
C ASP A 12 35.78 50.55 8.62
N ASP A 13 35.14 51.36 7.81
CA ASP A 13 33.82 51.09 7.25
C ASP A 13 33.92 49.95 6.23
N ASP A 14 33.99 48.72 6.70
CA ASP A 14 33.71 47.55 5.88
C ASP A 14 32.21 47.53 5.56
N PRO A 15 31.82 47.56 4.27
CA PRO A 15 30.40 47.42 3.90
C PRO A 15 29.92 46.04 4.36
N PRO A 16 28.69 45.93 4.90
CA PRO A 16 28.17 44.64 5.34
C PRO A 16 28.18 43.68 4.17
N ALA A 17 28.90 42.57 4.37
CA ALA A 17 28.94 41.45 3.43
C ALA A 17 27.49 41.14 3.03
N ALA A 18 27.16 41.46 1.78
CA ALA A 18 25.88 41.10 1.19
C ALA A 18 25.68 39.58 1.41
N ALA A 19 24.79 39.23 2.33
CA ALA A 19 24.38 37.88 2.55
C ALA A 19 24.02 37.30 1.20
N ALA A 20 24.85 36.41 0.69
CA ALA A 20 24.58 35.66 -0.53
C ALA A 20 23.20 35.04 -0.34
N GLN A 21 22.18 35.58 -0.97
CA GLN A 21 20.86 34.96 -1.10
C GLN A 21 21.15 33.64 -1.78
N VAL A 22 21.15 32.55 -0.97
CA VAL A 22 21.09 31.19 -1.47
C VAL A 22 19.78 31.16 -2.22
N ASN A 23 19.84 31.35 -3.54
CA ASN A 23 18.71 31.10 -4.43
C ASN A 23 18.37 29.63 -4.28
N ASN A 24 17.47 29.34 -3.36
CA ASN A 24 16.92 28.01 -3.12
C ASN A 24 16.01 27.69 -4.32
N ARG A 25 16.63 27.51 -5.51
CA ARG A 25 15.89 27.06 -6.70
C ARG A 25 15.37 25.67 -6.42
N PHE A 26 14.05 25.54 -6.38
CA PHE A 26 13.41 24.25 -6.35
C PHE A 26 13.96 23.38 -7.49
N PHE A 27 14.55 22.26 -7.15
CA PHE A 27 15.10 21.30 -8.09
C PHE A 27 15.04 19.90 -7.47
N ILE A 28 14.47 18.95 -8.20
CA ILE A 28 14.41 17.56 -7.77
C ILE A 28 15.27 16.72 -8.72
N PRO A 29 16.30 16.04 -8.19
CA PRO A 29 17.14 15.11 -8.94
C PRO A 29 16.30 13.95 -9.53
N GLU A 30 16.74 13.44 -10.68
CA GLU A 30 16.02 12.35 -11.36
C GLU A 30 15.99 11.06 -10.54
N GLU A 31 17.02 10.81 -9.76
CA GLU A 31 17.16 9.64 -8.91
C GLU A 31 16.02 9.53 -7.88
N HIS A 32 15.46 10.66 -7.44
CA HIS A 32 14.32 10.66 -6.53
C HIS A 32 13.07 10.06 -7.18
N PHE A 33 12.86 10.27 -8.48
CA PHE A 33 11.75 9.65 -9.19
C PHE A 33 11.81 8.13 -9.10
N ASP A 34 12.98 7.53 -9.35
CA ASP A 34 13.16 6.08 -9.23
C ASP A 34 12.96 5.59 -7.79
N GLN A 35 13.48 6.34 -6.81
CA GLN A 35 13.31 6.00 -5.39
C GLN A 35 11.84 5.99 -4.97
N TRP A 36 11.02 6.91 -5.47
CA TRP A 36 9.59 6.95 -5.17
C TRP A 36 8.83 5.80 -5.81
N ILE A 37 9.09 5.51 -7.09
CA ILE A 37 8.40 4.43 -7.80
C ILE A 37 8.86 3.06 -7.28
N PHE A 38 10.17 2.85 -7.17
CA PHE A 38 10.77 1.55 -6.86
C PHE A 38 11.24 1.44 -5.41
N GLN A 39 10.39 1.79 -4.45
CA GLN A 39 10.72 1.74 -3.03
C GLN A 39 11.47 0.46 -2.63
N GLY A 40 12.61 0.64 -1.97
CA GLY A 40 13.53 -0.46 -1.62
C GLY A 40 14.42 -0.92 -2.77
N SER A 41 14.51 -0.15 -3.88
CA SER A 41 15.46 -0.33 -4.98
C SER A 41 16.10 1.01 -5.32
N ASN A 42 17.38 1.02 -5.63
CA ASN A 42 18.14 2.26 -5.83
C ASN A 42 17.86 2.95 -7.20
N ASN A 43 17.33 2.20 -8.16
CA ASN A 43 17.04 2.67 -9.51
C ASN A 43 16.06 1.74 -10.24
N ALA A 44 15.61 2.15 -11.43
CA ALA A 44 14.69 1.41 -12.27
C ALA A 44 15.20 -0.01 -12.65
N ALA A 45 16.51 -0.15 -12.90
CA ALA A 45 17.10 -1.46 -13.25
C ALA A 45 17.01 -2.46 -12.08
N ALA A 46 17.33 -2.02 -10.86
CA ALA A 46 17.18 -2.82 -9.66
C ALA A 46 15.72 -3.14 -9.36
N GLY A 47 14.82 -2.17 -9.56
CA GLY A 47 13.37 -2.36 -9.48
C GLY A 47 12.87 -3.43 -10.44
N LYS A 48 13.32 -3.38 -11.70
CA LYS A 48 13.00 -4.38 -12.73
C LYS A 48 13.48 -5.77 -12.34
N ALA A 49 14.73 -5.91 -11.91
CA ALA A 49 15.30 -7.19 -11.49
C ALA A 49 14.51 -7.80 -10.31
N ARG A 50 14.07 -6.98 -9.36
CA ARG A 50 13.23 -7.42 -8.24
C ARG A 50 11.86 -7.92 -8.71
N ILE A 51 11.21 -7.23 -9.64
CA ILE A 51 9.93 -7.66 -10.21
C ILE A 51 10.11 -8.96 -11.00
N GLU A 52 11.16 -9.08 -11.83
CA GLU A 52 11.49 -10.32 -12.55
C GLU A 52 11.72 -11.51 -11.61
N SER A 53 12.41 -11.30 -10.50
CA SER A 53 12.61 -12.32 -9.47
C SER A 53 11.28 -12.74 -8.83
N SER A 54 10.40 -11.79 -8.55
CA SER A 54 9.04 -12.07 -8.05
C SER A 54 8.23 -12.92 -9.02
N VAL A 55 8.31 -12.63 -10.33
CA VAL A 55 7.66 -13.44 -11.39
C VAL A 55 8.20 -14.86 -11.38
N LYS A 56 9.53 -15.04 -11.35
CA LYS A 56 10.17 -16.37 -11.33
C LYS A 56 9.67 -17.20 -10.14
N ILE A 57 9.59 -16.59 -8.96
CA ILE A 57 9.07 -17.25 -7.74
C ILE A 57 7.62 -17.66 -7.91
N LYS A 58 6.75 -16.76 -8.40
CA LYS A 58 5.33 -17.06 -8.66
C LYS A 58 5.14 -18.19 -9.68
N LEU A 59 5.90 -18.17 -10.77
CA LEU A 59 5.84 -19.21 -11.80
C LEU A 59 6.36 -20.56 -11.29
N ALA A 60 7.45 -20.57 -10.50
CA ALA A 60 7.99 -21.78 -9.89
C ALA A 60 6.97 -22.39 -8.92
N GLU A 61 6.29 -21.57 -8.14
CA GLU A 61 5.23 -22.02 -7.26
C GLU A 61 4.05 -22.63 -8.02
N LEU A 62 3.51 -21.93 -9.04
CA LEU A 62 2.44 -22.44 -9.87
C LEU A 62 2.82 -23.78 -10.54
N ARG A 63 4.05 -23.90 -11.03
CA ARG A 63 4.55 -25.16 -11.57
C ARG A 63 4.50 -26.29 -10.54
N ARG A 64 4.99 -26.00 -9.33
CA ARG A 64 5.04 -27.00 -8.24
C ARG A 64 3.66 -27.41 -7.76
N VAL A 65 2.73 -26.44 -7.57
CA VAL A 65 1.39 -26.69 -7.01
C VAL A 65 0.46 -27.30 -8.04
N CYS A 66 0.48 -26.78 -9.27
CA CYS A 66 -0.47 -27.11 -10.32
C CYS A 66 0.07 -28.14 -11.32
N ASN A 67 1.33 -28.58 -11.22
CA ASN A 67 1.98 -29.44 -12.23
C ASN A 67 1.78 -28.91 -13.65
N LEU A 68 2.13 -27.62 -13.86
CA LEU A 68 1.91 -26.95 -15.15
C LEU A 68 2.64 -27.66 -16.29
N THR A 69 1.96 -27.78 -17.42
CA THR A 69 2.60 -28.15 -18.68
C THR A 69 3.57 -27.05 -19.15
N GLU A 70 4.47 -27.38 -20.06
CA GLU A 70 5.40 -26.41 -20.64
C GLU A 70 4.65 -25.30 -21.38
N ALA A 71 3.61 -25.64 -22.12
CA ALA A 71 2.75 -24.68 -22.84
C ALA A 71 2.05 -23.70 -21.86
N GLN A 72 1.49 -24.22 -20.76
CA GLN A 72 0.90 -23.38 -19.71
C GLN A 72 1.96 -22.46 -19.08
N SER A 73 3.12 -22.97 -18.72
CA SER A 73 4.21 -22.20 -18.15
C SER A 73 4.68 -21.08 -19.08
N LYS A 74 4.83 -21.35 -20.37
CA LYS A 74 5.20 -20.36 -21.39
C LYS A 74 4.14 -19.27 -21.51
N LYS A 75 2.87 -19.63 -21.56
CA LYS A 75 1.74 -18.69 -21.65
C LYS A 75 1.71 -17.77 -20.44
N LEU A 76 1.85 -18.30 -19.22
CA LEU A 76 1.87 -17.50 -17.99
C LEU A 76 3.11 -16.59 -17.92
N SER A 77 4.27 -17.07 -18.35
CA SER A 77 5.49 -16.26 -18.43
C SER A 77 5.33 -15.08 -19.37
N LEU A 78 4.70 -15.26 -20.53
CA LEU A 78 4.42 -14.19 -21.48
C LEU A 78 3.45 -13.18 -20.91
N ALA A 79 2.38 -13.64 -20.23
CA ALA A 79 1.43 -12.74 -19.58
C ALA A 79 2.09 -11.88 -18.50
N ALA A 80 2.95 -12.46 -17.65
CA ALA A 80 3.69 -11.70 -16.65
C ALA A 80 4.63 -10.67 -17.26
N ARG A 81 5.30 -11.01 -18.36
CA ARG A 81 6.14 -10.05 -19.10
C ARG A 81 5.30 -8.90 -19.68
N GLY A 82 4.10 -9.17 -20.16
CA GLY A 82 3.17 -8.15 -20.66
C GLY A 82 2.80 -7.14 -19.56
N ASP A 83 2.41 -7.60 -18.38
CA ASP A 83 2.11 -6.71 -17.24
C ASP A 83 3.33 -5.88 -16.84
N MET A 84 4.53 -6.49 -16.83
CA MET A 84 5.78 -5.77 -16.53
C MET A 84 6.07 -4.70 -17.58
N GLN A 85 5.98 -5.04 -18.86
CA GLN A 85 6.24 -4.11 -19.94
C GLN A 85 5.30 -2.93 -19.86
N GLN A 86 4.01 -3.16 -19.71
CA GLN A 86 3.01 -2.10 -19.57
C GLN A 86 3.35 -1.17 -18.38
N PHE A 87 3.72 -1.75 -17.22
CA PHE A 87 4.08 -0.94 -16.06
C PHE A 87 5.30 -0.04 -16.34
N PHE A 88 6.36 -0.56 -16.95
CA PHE A 88 7.54 0.23 -17.26
C PHE A 88 7.28 1.27 -18.34
N GLU A 89 6.41 1.01 -19.31
CA GLU A 89 5.95 2.01 -20.30
C GLU A 89 5.20 3.17 -19.59
N GLU A 90 4.29 2.85 -18.67
CA GLU A 90 3.60 3.86 -17.84
C GLU A 90 4.60 4.70 -17.01
N VAL A 91 5.59 4.05 -16.39
CA VAL A 91 6.66 4.72 -15.62
C VAL A 91 7.44 5.68 -16.51
N GLU A 92 7.86 5.26 -17.71
CA GLU A 92 8.61 6.10 -18.63
C GLU A 92 7.82 7.31 -19.16
N VAL A 93 6.51 7.15 -19.37
CA VAL A 93 5.63 8.28 -19.72
C VAL A 93 5.61 9.33 -18.61
N VAL A 94 5.45 8.91 -17.36
CA VAL A 94 5.41 9.82 -16.21
C VAL A 94 6.81 10.41 -15.93
N ARG A 95 7.89 9.63 -16.11
CA ARG A 95 9.27 10.11 -16.01
C ARG A 95 9.54 11.27 -16.96
N LYS A 96 9.16 11.14 -18.24
CA LYS A 96 9.31 12.20 -19.24
C LYS A 96 8.56 13.48 -18.85
N LYS A 97 7.39 13.37 -18.24
CA LYS A 97 6.64 14.53 -17.71
C LYS A 97 7.35 15.13 -16.49
N PHE A 98 7.80 14.31 -15.55
CA PHE A 98 8.53 14.73 -14.36
C PHE A 98 9.80 15.54 -14.73
N LEU A 99 10.59 15.07 -15.68
CA LEU A 99 11.82 15.76 -16.11
C LEU A 99 11.57 17.17 -16.64
N LYS A 100 10.37 17.45 -17.19
CA LYS A 100 9.99 18.79 -17.65
C LYS A 100 9.63 19.74 -16.51
N VAL A 101 9.15 19.20 -15.39
CA VAL A 101 8.60 20.01 -14.28
C VAL A 101 9.41 19.96 -12.99
N ARG A 102 10.54 19.24 -12.98
CA ARG A 102 11.36 19.03 -11.77
C ARG A 102 11.97 20.31 -11.16
N ASN A 103 11.92 21.42 -11.90
CA ASN A 103 12.40 22.73 -11.46
C ASN A 103 11.25 23.69 -11.06
N ASP A 104 9.99 23.24 -11.13
CA ASP A 104 8.81 24.02 -10.82
C ASP A 104 7.99 23.32 -9.73
N GLN A 105 7.92 23.93 -8.56
CA GLN A 105 7.23 23.36 -7.41
C GLN A 105 5.71 23.19 -7.65
N ASN A 106 5.08 24.12 -8.35
CA ASN A 106 3.62 24.04 -8.58
C ASN A 106 3.30 22.94 -9.60
N ALA A 107 4.05 22.85 -10.68
CA ALA A 107 3.92 21.81 -11.69
C ALA A 107 4.30 20.43 -11.10
N PHE A 108 5.26 20.36 -10.18
CA PHE A 108 5.61 19.15 -9.47
C PHE A 108 4.45 18.61 -8.61
N ASN A 109 3.72 19.46 -7.93
CA ASN A 109 2.55 19.04 -7.15
C ASN A 109 1.46 18.39 -8.03
N GLN A 110 1.34 18.82 -9.29
CA GLN A 110 0.40 18.20 -10.24
C GLN A 110 0.92 16.84 -10.72
N ILE A 111 2.20 16.71 -11.08
CA ILE A 111 2.76 15.43 -11.55
C ILE A 111 2.78 14.38 -10.45
N TRP A 112 2.79 14.77 -9.17
CA TRP A 112 2.69 13.84 -8.05
C TRP A 112 1.42 12.99 -8.09
N GLN A 113 0.32 13.52 -8.64
CA GLN A 113 -0.92 12.78 -8.84
C GLN A 113 -0.77 11.63 -9.85
N GLU A 114 0.20 11.73 -10.77
CA GLU A 114 0.52 10.64 -11.73
C GLU A 114 1.57 9.67 -11.15
N ILE A 115 2.48 10.16 -10.32
CA ILE A 115 3.51 9.34 -9.64
C ILE A 115 2.88 8.40 -8.60
N ASN A 116 1.99 8.93 -7.76
CA ASN A 116 1.39 8.17 -6.66
C ASN A 116 0.65 6.89 -7.10
N PRO A 117 -0.16 6.86 -8.17
CA PRO A 117 -0.77 5.62 -8.67
C PRO A 117 0.26 4.56 -9.08
N LEU A 118 1.38 4.94 -9.70
CA LEU A 118 2.45 4.02 -10.08
C LEU A 118 3.14 3.42 -8.85
N GLN A 119 3.42 4.25 -7.86
CA GLN A 119 3.96 3.82 -6.57
C GLN A 119 3.02 2.81 -5.89
N GLN A 120 1.72 3.11 -5.82
CA GLN A 120 0.72 2.21 -5.25
C GLN A 120 0.61 0.89 -6.04
N LYS A 121 0.66 0.96 -7.39
CA LYS A 121 0.63 -0.22 -8.26
C LYS A 121 1.83 -1.12 -7.99
N GLN A 122 3.01 -0.54 -7.82
CA GLN A 122 4.23 -1.26 -7.49
C GLN A 122 4.17 -1.89 -6.08
N GLN A 123 3.69 -1.14 -5.07
CA GLN A 123 3.57 -1.62 -3.69
C GLN A 123 2.57 -2.78 -3.53
N ARG A 124 1.41 -2.69 -4.20
CA ARG A 124 0.39 -3.75 -4.21
C ARG A 124 0.82 -4.96 -5.02
N GLY A 125 1.85 -4.82 -5.85
CA GLY A 125 2.35 -5.82 -6.78
C GLY A 125 1.61 -5.80 -8.12
N LEU A 126 2.36 -6.03 -9.20
CA LEU A 126 1.85 -5.93 -10.58
C LEU A 126 0.92 -7.08 -10.97
N PHE A 127 0.90 -8.17 -10.21
CA PHE A 127 0.23 -9.43 -10.54
C PHE A 127 -1.03 -9.67 -9.70
N GLY A 128 -1.74 -8.58 -9.34
CA GLY A 128 -3.01 -8.63 -8.62
C GLY A 128 -4.16 -9.12 -9.51
N ASP A 129 -5.35 -9.29 -8.94
CA ASP A 129 -6.51 -9.93 -9.59
C ASP A 129 -6.95 -9.30 -10.91
N SER A 130 -6.73 -8.01 -11.10
CA SER A 130 -7.04 -7.28 -12.35
C SER A 130 -5.96 -7.42 -13.43
N SER A 131 -4.75 -7.93 -13.11
CA SER A 131 -3.63 -8.06 -14.03
C SER A 131 -3.92 -9.05 -15.18
N PHE A 132 -3.21 -8.88 -16.27
CA PHE A 132 -3.27 -9.83 -17.38
C PHE A 132 -2.74 -11.21 -16.97
N PHE A 133 -1.70 -11.24 -16.15
CA PHE A 133 -1.18 -12.48 -15.57
C PHE A 133 -2.25 -13.23 -14.77
N ALA A 134 -2.93 -12.58 -13.82
CA ALA A 134 -3.95 -13.23 -13.01
C ALA A 134 -5.15 -13.73 -13.85
N LYS A 135 -5.59 -12.94 -14.84
CA LYS A 135 -6.61 -13.37 -15.80
C LYS A 135 -6.16 -14.58 -16.61
N THR A 136 -4.89 -14.58 -17.04
CA THR A 136 -4.29 -15.69 -17.79
C THR A 136 -4.17 -16.94 -16.94
N VAL A 137 -3.82 -16.82 -15.65
CA VAL A 137 -3.83 -17.95 -14.70
C VAL A 137 -5.21 -18.60 -14.65
N ARG A 138 -6.26 -17.81 -14.38
CA ARG A 138 -7.65 -18.31 -14.32
C ARG A 138 -8.09 -19.03 -15.61
N ASN A 139 -7.69 -18.50 -16.77
CA ASN A 139 -8.10 -19.04 -18.07
C ASN A 139 -7.21 -20.17 -18.59
N THR A 140 -6.08 -20.43 -17.95
CA THR A 140 -5.09 -21.42 -18.42
C THR A 140 -5.09 -22.67 -17.56
N LEU A 141 -5.37 -22.54 -16.25
CA LEU A 141 -5.44 -23.66 -15.32
C LEU A 141 -6.72 -24.46 -15.56
N THR A 142 -6.62 -25.79 -15.52
CA THR A 142 -7.78 -26.68 -15.43
C THR A 142 -8.49 -26.47 -14.10
N ARG A 143 -9.73 -26.93 -13.99
CA ARG A 143 -10.51 -26.86 -12.73
C ARG A 143 -9.77 -27.49 -11.57
N GLU A 144 -9.22 -28.68 -11.75
CA GLU A 144 -8.44 -29.36 -10.73
C GLU A 144 -7.19 -28.57 -10.29
N GLN A 145 -6.49 -27.96 -11.25
CA GLN A 145 -5.33 -27.10 -10.96
C GLN A 145 -5.75 -25.84 -10.20
N GLN A 146 -6.90 -25.24 -10.56
CA GLN A 146 -7.44 -24.08 -9.85
C GLN A 146 -7.80 -24.41 -8.40
N GLU A 147 -8.45 -25.55 -8.17
CA GLU A 147 -8.82 -26.01 -6.82
C GLU A 147 -7.56 -26.23 -5.96
N LYS A 148 -6.53 -26.90 -6.49
CA LYS A 148 -5.25 -27.09 -5.78
C LYS A 148 -4.56 -25.77 -5.46
N TYR A 149 -4.57 -24.82 -6.40
CA TYR A 149 -3.95 -23.52 -6.20
C TYR A 149 -4.72 -22.68 -5.18
N GLN A 150 -6.06 -22.76 -5.22
CA GLN A 150 -6.90 -22.04 -4.25
C GLN A 150 -6.66 -22.51 -2.81
N VAL A 151 -6.50 -23.81 -2.57
CA VAL A 151 -6.14 -24.35 -1.25
C VAL A 151 -4.84 -23.71 -0.74
N VAL A 152 -3.80 -23.64 -1.56
CA VAL A 152 -2.52 -23.02 -1.17
C VAL A 152 -2.68 -21.52 -0.88
N LEU A 153 -3.49 -20.81 -1.66
CA LEU A 153 -3.75 -19.39 -1.42
C LEU A 153 -4.53 -19.18 -0.11
N ASP A 154 -5.52 -20.03 0.16
CA ASP A 154 -6.33 -19.95 1.38
C ASP A 154 -5.52 -20.31 2.63
N ASP A 155 -4.68 -21.35 2.57
CA ASP A 155 -3.77 -21.71 3.67
C ASP A 155 -2.79 -20.57 3.97
N ARG A 156 -2.24 -19.96 2.93
CA ARG A 156 -1.32 -18.82 3.07
C ARG A 156 -2.01 -17.59 3.66
N ARG A 157 -3.25 -17.33 3.23
CA ARG A 157 -4.07 -16.24 3.76
C ARG A 157 -4.40 -16.49 5.24
N ARG A 158 -4.76 -17.72 5.57
CA ARG A 158 -5.06 -18.14 6.95
C ARG A 158 -3.83 -18.01 7.85
N PHE A 159 -2.67 -18.51 7.41
CA PHE A 159 -1.41 -18.39 8.14
C PHE A 159 -1.03 -16.93 8.41
N ARG A 160 -1.15 -16.08 7.38
CA ARG A 160 -0.86 -14.64 7.53
C ARG A 160 -1.84 -13.94 8.48
N TYR A 161 -3.11 -14.35 8.46
CA TYR A 161 -4.10 -13.83 9.40
C TYR A 161 -3.79 -14.24 10.83
N GLN A 162 -3.39 -15.48 11.08
CA GLN A 162 -2.95 -15.94 12.39
C GLN A 162 -1.78 -15.10 12.90
N ALA A 163 -0.77 -14.86 12.09
CA ALA A 163 0.36 -14.01 12.46
C ALA A 163 -0.06 -12.56 12.77
N ALA A 164 -0.95 -11.97 11.99
CA ALA A 164 -1.47 -10.63 12.24
C ALA A 164 -2.33 -10.56 13.52
N ALA A 165 -3.14 -11.59 13.76
CA ALA A 165 -3.95 -11.73 14.96
C ALA A 165 -3.08 -11.87 16.21
N GLU A 166 -2.02 -12.67 16.16
CA GLU A 166 -1.07 -12.85 17.25
C GLU A 166 -0.41 -11.52 17.64
N VAL A 167 0.09 -10.77 16.67
CA VAL A 167 0.70 -9.45 16.92
C VAL A 167 -0.32 -8.47 17.52
N ALA A 168 -1.53 -8.43 16.99
CA ALA A 168 -2.56 -7.52 17.48
C ALA A 168 -3.03 -7.89 18.90
N LEU A 169 -3.21 -9.18 19.19
CA LEU A 169 -3.59 -9.67 20.51
C LEU A 169 -2.45 -9.53 21.51
N HIS A 170 -1.19 -9.69 21.11
CA HIS A 170 -0.05 -9.40 21.98
C HIS A 170 -0.07 -7.94 22.48
N ASN A 171 -0.30 -7.00 21.55
CA ASN A 171 -0.43 -5.58 21.91
C ASN A 171 -1.63 -5.32 22.83
N LEU A 172 -2.77 -5.97 22.58
CA LEU A 172 -3.94 -5.91 23.47
C LEU A 172 -3.64 -6.53 24.84
N SER A 173 -2.97 -7.67 24.92
CA SER A 173 -2.62 -8.33 26.17
C SER A 173 -1.82 -7.43 27.09
N ASN A 174 -0.87 -6.68 26.52
CA ASN A 174 -0.08 -5.71 27.27
C ASN A 174 -0.94 -4.54 27.80
N THR A 175 -1.91 -4.08 27.00
CA THR A 175 -2.79 -2.97 27.37
C THR A 175 -3.85 -3.38 28.40
N LEU A 176 -4.44 -4.55 28.23
CA LEU A 176 -5.52 -5.06 29.08
C LEU A 176 -5.02 -5.83 30.31
N GLY A 177 -3.75 -6.24 30.32
CA GLY A 177 -3.21 -7.13 31.35
C GLY A 177 -3.85 -8.53 31.26
N LEU A 178 -3.96 -9.09 30.05
CA LEU A 178 -4.50 -10.43 29.86
C LEU A 178 -3.55 -11.49 30.40
N ARG A 179 -4.09 -12.52 31.05
CA ARG A 179 -3.34 -13.73 31.38
C ARG A 179 -3.11 -14.56 30.12
N HIS A 180 -2.10 -15.40 30.12
CA HIS A 180 -1.76 -16.28 29.01
C HIS A 180 -2.96 -17.11 28.54
N GLU A 181 -3.69 -17.74 29.45
CA GLU A 181 -4.90 -18.54 29.13
C GLU A 181 -6.01 -17.70 28.47
N GLN A 182 -6.18 -16.45 28.88
CA GLN A 182 -7.16 -15.53 28.28
C GLN A 182 -6.73 -15.18 26.85
N HIS A 183 -5.45 -14.86 26.63
CA HIS A 183 -4.88 -14.61 25.32
C HIS A 183 -5.13 -15.78 24.36
N GLU A 184 -4.73 -17.00 24.76
CA GLU A 184 -4.90 -18.21 23.95
C GLU A 184 -6.37 -18.47 23.60
N THR A 185 -7.26 -18.29 24.58
CA THR A 185 -8.69 -18.52 24.36
C THR A 185 -9.28 -17.50 23.40
N ILE A 186 -8.91 -16.21 23.53
CA ILE A 186 -9.36 -15.15 22.62
C ILE A 186 -8.80 -15.36 21.23
N PHE A 187 -7.50 -15.72 21.12
CA PHE A 187 -6.86 -16.03 19.84
C PHE A 187 -7.58 -17.17 19.12
N LYS A 188 -7.81 -18.28 19.81
CA LYS A 188 -8.52 -19.44 19.27
C LYS A 188 -9.92 -19.06 18.79
N LEU A 189 -10.70 -18.37 19.62
CA LEU A 189 -12.03 -17.89 19.30
C LEU A 189 -12.01 -17.00 18.04
N LEU A 190 -11.04 -16.07 17.94
CA LEU A 190 -10.91 -15.19 16.81
C LEU A 190 -10.63 -15.97 15.51
N ILE A 191 -9.68 -16.92 15.54
CA ILE A 191 -9.29 -17.67 14.35
C ILE A 191 -10.39 -18.66 13.90
N GLU A 192 -11.12 -19.25 14.83
CA GLU A 192 -12.18 -20.20 14.53
C GLU A 192 -13.47 -19.54 14.03
N GLU A 193 -13.80 -18.34 14.54
CA GLU A 193 -15.11 -17.72 14.26
C GLU A 193 -15.05 -16.54 13.29
N THR A 194 -13.85 -16.15 12.83
CA THR A 194 -13.72 -15.08 11.85
C THR A 194 -12.96 -15.54 10.60
N GLN A 195 -13.05 -14.76 9.54
CA GLN A 195 -12.38 -15.07 8.27
C GLN A 195 -11.14 -14.20 8.10
N PRO A 196 -10.10 -14.66 7.40
CA PRO A 196 -8.98 -13.82 7.00
C PRO A 196 -9.43 -12.67 6.09
N PRO A 197 -8.73 -11.51 6.11
CA PRO A 197 -9.00 -10.44 5.17
C PRO A 197 -8.73 -10.87 3.73
N LEU A 198 -9.38 -10.22 2.76
CA LEU A 198 -9.15 -10.49 1.33
C LEU A 198 -7.74 -10.06 0.90
N THR A 199 -7.24 -8.95 1.46
CA THR A 199 -5.89 -8.44 1.25
C THR A 199 -5.25 -8.08 2.58
N PHE A 200 -3.91 -7.98 2.63
CA PHE A 200 -3.15 -7.61 3.81
C PHE A 200 -2.34 -6.33 3.55
N GLY A 201 -2.13 -5.54 4.60
CA GLY A 201 -1.36 -4.30 4.49
C GLY A 201 -1.20 -3.59 5.84
N GLN A 202 -1.01 -2.28 5.80
CA GLN A 202 -0.81 -1.45 6.99
C GLN A 202 -2.00 -1.42 7.97
N TYR A 203 -3.18 -1.90 7.54
CA TYR A 203 -4.39 -1.92 8.36
C TYR A 203 -4.69 -3.31 8.97
N ASP A 204 -3.75 -4.25 8.93
CA ASP A 204 -3.95 -5.62 9.43
C ASP A 204 -4.40 -5.64 10.91
N GLN A 205 -3.81 -4.79 11.76
CA GLN A 205 -4.21 -4.65 13.16
C GLN A 205 -5.66 -4.17 13.32
N TYR A 206 -6.08 -3.19 12.54
CA TYR A 206 -7.47 -2.68 12.57
C TYR A 206 -8.47 -3.72 12.05
N TYR A 207 -8.05 -4.56 11.10
CA TYR A 207 -8.86 -5.69 10.66
C TYR A 207 -9.07 -6.70 11.79
N VAL A 208 -8.04 -6.98 12.59
CA VAL A 208 -8.17 -7.84 13.78
C VAL A 208 -9.14 -7.23 14.79
N TYR A 209 -9.05 -5.94 15.07
CA TYR A 209 -10.00 -5.26 15.96
C TYR A 209 -11.43 -5.27 15.41
N TYR A 210 -11.58 -5.09 14.11
CA TYR A 210 -12.87 -5.25 13.44
C TYR A 210 -13.42 -6.69 13.57
N SER A 211 -12.57 -7.68 13.40
CA SER A 211 -12.95 -9.09 13.54
C SER A 211 -13.35 -9.43 14.98
N LEU A 212 -12.61 -8.95 15.97
CA LEU A 212 -12.99 -9.05 17.40
C LEU A 212 -14.35 -8.37 17.66
N ALA A 213 -14.58 -7.19 17.08
CA ALA A 213 -15.83 -6.44 17.25
C ALA A 213 -17.04 -7.09 16.57
N LYS A 214 -16.84 -8.11 15.73
CA LYS A 214 -17.90 -8.96 15.15
C LYS A 214 -18.24 -10.16 16.00
N LEU A 215 -17.37 -10.56 16.91
CA LEU A 215 -17.66 -11.65 17.83
C LEU A 215 -18.76 -11.22 18.80
N PRO A 216 -19.68 -12.12 19.16
CA PRO A 216 -20.72 -11.82 20.14
C PRO A 216 -20.10 -11.46 21.51
N ASP A 217 -20.61 -10.42 22.15
CA ASP A 217 -20.19 -10.02 23.50
C ASP A 217 -20.36 -11.18 24.51
N THR A 218 -21.35 -12.05 24.31
CA THR A 218 -21.60 -13.24 25.12
C THR A 218 -20.45 -14.26 25.09
N LYS A 219 -19.59 -14.21 24.06
CA LYS A 219 -18.41 -15.09 23.96
C LYS A 219 -17.14 -14.42 24.47
N LEU A 220 -16.98 -13.10 24.26
CA LEU A 220 -15.80 -12.38 24.67
C LEU A 220 -15.82 -11.93 26.13
N LYS A 221 -16.94 -11.37 26.58
CA LYS A 221 -17.06 -10.81 27.94
C LYS A 221 -16.79 -11.81 29.07
N PRO A 222 -17.23 -13.08 28.99
CA PRO A 222 -16.92 -14.05 30.05
C PRO A 222 -15.44 -14.41 30.19
N LEU A 223 -14.62 -14.12 29.15
CA LEU A 223 -13.19 -14.40 29.15
C LEU A 223 -12.37 -13.32 29.89
N MET A 224 -12.99 -12.24 30.35
CA MET A 224 -12.33 -11.05 30.89
C MET A 224 -13.00 -10.60 32.18
N ASP A 225 -12.24 -9.92 33.03
CA ASP A 225 -12.83 -9.16 34.13
C ASP A 225 -13.46 -7.84 33.64
N GLU A 226 -14.18 -7.14 34.52
CA GLU A 226 -14.89 -5.92 34.17
C GLU A 226 -13.94 -4.77 33.73
N ARG A 227 -12.75 -4.68 34.33
CA ARG A 227 -11.72 -3.69 33.97
C ARG A 227 -11.17 -4.00 32.57
N GLN A 228 -10.79 -5.24 32.31
CA GLN A 228 -10.30 -5.69 31.02
C GLN A 228 -11.33 -5.44 29.92
N TRP A 229 -12.60 -5.76 30.20
CA TRP A 229 -13.70 -5.50 29.28
C TRP A 229 -13.88 -4.02 28.93
N LYS A 230 -13.80 -3.13 29.91
CA LYS A 230 -13.85 -1.67 29.70
C LYS A 230 -12.67 -1.19 28.84
N LEU A 231 -11.47 -1.71 29.08
CA LEU A 231 -10.27 -1.35 28.30
C LEU A 231 -10.31 -1.89 26.87
N LEU A 232 -11.03 -2.97 26.59
CA LEU A 232 -11.21 -3.50 25.25
C LEU A 232 -12.16 -2.65 24.40
N GLN A 233 -13.19 -2.04 24.98
CA GLN A 233 -14.24 -1.32 24.23
C GLN A 233 -13.72 -0.27 23.23
N PRO A 234 -12.73 0.60 23.55
CA PRO A 234 -12.18 1.55 22.58
C PRO A 234 -11.59 0.87 21.35
N HIS A 235 -10.93 -0.28 21.50
CA HIS A 235 -10.35 -1.03 20.38
C HIS A 235 -11.43 -1.66 19.47
N LEU A 236 -12.51 -2.17 20.07
CA LEU A 236 -13.67 -2.67 19.31
C LEU A 236 -14.36 -1.53 18.55
N GLN A 237 -14.51 -0.35 19.18
CA GLN A 237 -15.05 0.84 18.53
C GLN A 237 -14.15 1.31 17.38
N GLN A 238 -12.84 1.31 17.59
CA GLN A 238 -11.86 1.64 16.54
C GLN A 238 -11.98 0.68 15.35
N GLY A 239 -12.08 -0.63 15.60
CA GLY A 239 -12.30 -1.63 14.55
C GLY A 239 -13.58 -1.35 13.75
N ARG A 240 -14.69 -1.01 14.42
CA ARG A 240 -15.96 -0.64 13.76
C ARG A 240 -15.85 0.67 12.96
N ALA A 241 -15.13 1.67 13.47
CA ALA A 241 -14.93 2.95 12.78
C ALA A 241 -14.08 2.81 11.51
N MET A 242 -13.20 1.81 11.44
CA MET A 242 -12.29 1.58 10.31
C MET A 242 -12.94 0.86 9.12
N VAL A 243 -14.19 0.44 9.18
CA VAL A 243 -14.88 -0.35 8.14
C VAL A 243 -14.77 0.30 6.75
N ALA A 244 -14.99 1.60 6.62
CA ALA A 244 -14.88 2.31 5.35
C ALA A 244 -13.45 2.22 4.76
N ASN A 245 -12.43 2.41 5.61
CA ASN A 245 -11.03 2.30 5.19
C ASN A 245 -10.67 0.86 4.81
N LEU A 246 -11.12 -0.14 5.59
CA LEU A 246 -10.89 -1.55 5.27
C LEU A 246 -11.54 -1.95 3.94
N MET A 247 -12.72 -1.42 3.60
CA MET A 247 -13.36 -1.59 2.29
C MET A 247 -12.54 -0.92 1.18
N GLN A 248 -12.09 0.31 1.39
CA GLN A 248 -11.27 1.05 0.42
C GLN A 248 -9.94 0.34 0.14
N GLN A 249 -9.37 -0.31 1.15
CA GLN A 249 -8.15 -1.13 1.01
C GLN A 249 -8.41 -2.53 0.44
N GLY A 250 -9.68 -2.89 0.17
CA GLY A 250 -10.06 -4.20 -0.33
C GLY A 250 -9.84 -5.34 0.66
N MET A 251 -9.78 -5.05 1.97
CA MET A 251 -9.62 -6.05 3.01
C MET A 251 -10.95 -6.77 3.33
N ILE A 252 -12.07 -6.08 3.15
CA ILE A 252 -13.42 -6.61 3.32
C ILE A 252 -14.29 -6.27 2.11
N GLU A 253 -15.24 -7.14 1.79
CA GLU A 253 -16.21 -6.89 0.72
C GLU A 253 -17.19 -5.78 1.11
N PRO A 254 -17.59 -4.92 0.16
CA PRO A 254 -18.70 -4.02 0.39
C PRO A 254 -19.99 -4.82 0.62
N PRO A 255 -20.91 -4.33 1.49
CA PRO A 255 -22.17 -5.03 1.74
C PRO A 255 -22.94 -5.21 0.43
N LYS A 256 -23.38 -6.45 0.17
CA LYS A 256 -24.18 -6.79 -1.02
C LYS A 256 -25.43 -5.91 -1.04
N GLY A 257 -25.53 -5.00 -2.01
CA GLY A 257 -26.68 -4.10 -2.20
C GLY A 257 -26.40 -2.59 -2.21
N ARG A 258 -25.18 -2.14 -1.85
CA ARG A 258 -24.75 -0.74 -2.11
C ARG A 258 -23.81 -0.71 -3.31
N ILE A 259 -24.38 -0.50 -4.49
CA ILE A 259 -23.62 0.02 -5.64
C ILE A 259 -23.14 1.42 -5.19
N LEU A 260 -21.85 1.54 -4.87
CA LEU A 260 -21.22 2.85 -4.76
C LEU A 260 -21.44 3.53 -6.12
N LYS A 261 -22.38 4.49 -6.19
CA LYS A 261 -22.46 5.38 -7.33
C LYS A 261 -21.09 6.02 -7.43
N SER A 262 -20.28 5.57 -8.38
CA SER A 262 -19.08 6.29 -8.78
C SER A 262 -19.50 7.73 -9.00
N VAL A 263 -18.79 8.66 -8.39
CA VAL A 263 -18.94 10.10 -8.65
C VAL A 263 -18.67 10.28 -10.14
N ARG A 264 -19.74 10.26 -10.94
CA ARG A 264 -19.71 10.76 -12.31
C ARG A 264 -19.45 12.24 -12.18
N THR A 265 -18.23 12.64 -12.47
CA THR A 265 -17.90 14.04 -12.76
C THR A 265 -18.90 14.54 -13.78
N ILE A 266 -19.76 15.46 -13.36
CA ILE A 266 -20.69 16.17 -14.23
C ILE A 266 -19.82 17.07 -15.08
N LEU A 267 -19.55 16.67 -16.32
CA LEU A 267 -19.11 17.58 -17.37
C LEU A 267 -20.37 18.34 -17.83
N PRO A 268 -20.34 19.67 -17.89
CA PRO A 268 -21.48 20.41 -18.45
C PRO A 268 -21.63 20.09 -19.93
N ASP A 269 -22.85 19.80 -20.33
CA ASP A 269 -23.25 19.62 -21.72
C ASP A 269 -22.90 20.89 -22.52
N VAL A 270 -22.02 20.73 -23.47
CA VAL A 270 -21.80 21.75 -24.53
C VAL A 270 -22.95 21.63 -25.50
N GLU A 271 -23.93 22.52 -25.37
CA GLU A 271 -25.00 22.67 -26.36
C GLU A 271 -24.41 23.02 -27.73
N ASN A 272 -24.57 22.08 -28.63
CA ASN A 272 -24.31 22.27 -30.08
C ASN A 272 -25.46 23.10 -30.67
N HIS A 273 -25.28 24.41 -30.79
CA HIS A 273 -26.11 25.25 -31.65
C HIS A 273 -25.60 25.12 -33.10
N SER A 274 -26.19 24.16 -33.81
CA SER A 274 -26.16 24.13 -35.25
C SER A 274 -27.38 24.90 -35.74
N ALA A 275 -27.18 26.12 -36.26
CA ALA A 275 -28.16 26.83 -37.04
C ALA A 275 -27.84 26.62 -38.53
N ALA A 276 -28.76 26.03 -39.26
CA ALA A 276 -28.94 26.17 -40.69
C ALA A 276 -30.05 27.21 -40.91
N PRO A 277 -30.26 27.77 -42.08
CA PRO A 277 -30.08 27.22 -43.41
C PRO A 277 -28.97 27.84 -44.24
#